data_755fa8f2af8aa6f07ae78666af2585c8
#
_entry.id   755fa8f2af8aa6f07ae78666af2585c8
#
_cell.length_a   1.000
_cell.length_b   1.000
_cell.length_c   1.000
_cell.angle_alpha   90.00
_cell.angle_beta   90.00
_cell.angle_gamma   90.00
#
_symmetry.space_group_name_H-M   'P 1'
#
loop_
_entity.id
_entity.type
_entity.pdbx_description
1 polymer ?
#
loop_
_entity_poly.entity_id
_entity_poly.type
_entity_poly.pdbx_seq_one_letter_code
_entity_poly.pdbx_strand_id
1 'polypeptide(L)'
;AVLSEEGIPAYSVSREGYFETYEVSVLLDYLKILDNARQDLPLAAVLTSPFGNLTPAEMAEIRTAYPNLPFYEAVRAYAEEGGDSGNEGMAAGRAFTGESGRESDSGRDRALWRKLERFFDQMAHFRAKVPYTPVHELLTEIIETTGFGLSVAAMPAGAQRAANVDMLVEKASAFEGTSYKGLFNFVRYIGQLRKYDVDYGEAGVMDEQSDTVRIMSIHKSKGLEFPIVFAAGMG
;
A
#
# COMPACT_ATOMS: atom_id res chain seq x y z
N ALA A 1 -6.07 -17.35 13.78
CA ALA A 1 -5.81 -18.61 13.05
C ALA A 1 -6.57 -19.76 13.71
N VAL A 2 -6.09 -20.33 14.85
CA VAL A 2 -6.68 -21.54 15.45
C VAL A 2 -8.16 -21.35 15.84
N LEU A 3 -8.52 -20.27 16.51
CA LEU A 3 -9.92 -20.03 16.91
C LEU A 3 -10.86 -19.89 15.69
N SER A 4 -10.38 -19.23 14.63
CA SER A 4 -11.14 -19.08 13.39
C SER A 4 -11.31 -20.41 12.64
N GLU A 5 -10.32 -21.31 12.70
CA GLU A 5 -10.39 -22.67 12.13
C GLU A 5 -11.41 -23.53 12.86
N GLU A 6 -11.58 -23.33 14.17
CA GLU A 6 -12.60 -23.97 15.01
C GLU A 6 -13.97 -23.27 14.94
N GLY A 7 -14.14 -22.26 14.09
CA GLY A 7 -15.39 -21.52 13.94
C GLY A 7 -15.72 -20.59 15.11
N ILE A 8 -14.76 -20.31 15.98
CA ILE A 8 -14.95 -19.42 17.13
C ILE A 8 -14.58 -18.01 16.70
N PRO A 9 -15.53 -17.06 16.68
CA PRO A 9 -15.23 -15.69 16.36
C PRO A 9 -14.30 -15.09 17.40
N ALA A 10 -13.12 -14.65 16.99
CA ALA A 10 -12.12 -14.07 17.87
C ALA A 10 -11.62 -12.73 17.33
N TYR A 11 -11.54 -11.77 18.22
CA TYR A 11 -10.99 -10.44 17.95
C TYR A 11 -9.71 -10.22 18.74
N SER A 12 -8.64 -9.92 18.05
CA SER A 12 -7.38 -9.51 18.68
C SER A 12 -7.25 -8.00 18.57
N VAL A 13 -7.15 -7.34 19.71
CA VAL A 13 -6.79 -5.91 19.73
C VAL A 13 -5.35 -5.80 19.27
N SER A 14 -5.15 -5.52 17.97
CA SER A 14 -3.84 -5.41 17.35
C SER A 14 -2.93 -4.45 18.11
N ARG A 15 -1.63 -4.78 18.16
CA ARG A 15 -0.57 -3.85 18.63
C ARG A 15 -0.13 -2.90 17.54
N GLU A 16 -0.47 -3.21 16.29
CA GLU A 16 -0.14 -2.35 15.16
C GLU A 16 -1.13 -1.20 15.13
N GLY A 17 -0.63 0.03 15.09
CA GLY A 17 -1.45 1.21 14.94
C GLY A 17 -2.20 1.17 13.62
N TYR A 18 -3.35 1.79 13.54
CA TYR A 18 -4.19 1.86 12.35
C TYR A 18 -3.40 2.23 11.08
N PHE A 19 -2.51 3.23 11.19
CA PHE A 19 -1.70 3.70 10.06
C PHE A 19 -0.55 2.75 9.67
N GLU A 20 -0.27 1.72 10.48
CA GLU A 20 0.76 0.71 10.22
C GLU A 20 0.17 -0.53 9.53
N THR A 21 -1.18 -0.65 9.48
CA THR A 21 -1.82 -1.75 8.75
C THR A 21 -1.43 -1.70 7.28
N TYR A 22 -1.26 -2.87 6.66
CA TYR A 22 -0.77 -3.00 5.27
C TYR A 22 -1.58 -2.15 4.29
N GLU A 23 -2.91 -2.28 4.29
CA GLU A 23 -3.82 -1.60 3.37
C GLU A 23 -3.75 -0.09 3.51
N VAL A 24 -3.70 0.43 4.74
CA VAL A 24 -3.62 1.86 5.01
C VAL A 24 -2.23 2.40 4.67
N SER A 25 -1.18 1.69 5.07
CA SER A 25 0.21 2.09 4.78
C SER A 25 0.48 2.18 3.28
N VAL A 26 0.02 1.20 2.48
CA VAL A 26 0.17 1.20 1.02
C VAL A 26 -0.59 2.36 0.37
N LEU A 27 -1.83 2.64 0.78
CA LEU A 27 -2.59 3.80 0.28
C LEU A 27 -1.91 5.13 0.62
N LEU A 28 -1.41 5.27 1.84
CA LEU A 28 -0.66 6.46 2.25
C LEU A 28 0.64 6.62 1.45
N ASP A 29 1.34 5.52 1.17
CA ASP A 29 2.53 5.56 0.34
C ASP A 29 2.20 5.91 -1.11
N TYR A 30 1.05 5.44 -1.64
CA TYR A 30 0.56 5.87 -2.95
C TYR A 30 0.28 7.37 -2.99
N LEU A 31 -0.39 7.92 -1.97
CA LEU A 31 -0.62 9.37 -1.85
C LEU A 31 0.70 10.16 -1.76
N LYS A 32 1.70 9.64 -1.03
CA LYS A 32 3.03 10.28 -0.94
C LYS A 32 3.73 10.35 -2.29
N ILE A 33 3.66 9.29 -3.12
CA ILE A 33 4.28 9.32 -4.45
C ILE A 33 3.49 10.14 -5.46
N LEU A 34 2.18 10.35 -5.27
CA LEU A 34 1.42 11.31 -6.05
C LEU A 34 1.86 12.75 -5.76
N ASP A 35 2.14 13.06 -4.50
CA ASP A 35 2.70 14.36 -4.09
C ASP A 35 4.15 14.51 -4.56
N ASN A 36 5.01 13.53 -4.23
CA ASN A 36 6.42 13.51 -4.62
C ASN A 36 6.89 12.08 -4.92
N ALA A 37 7.06 11.76 -6.19
CA ALA A 37 7.47 10.43 -6.65
C ALA A 37 8.92 10.05 -6.31
N ARG A 38 9.76 11.02 -5.94
CA ARG A 38 11.19 10.80 -5.60
C ARG A 38 11.40 10.34 -4.17
N GLN A 39 10.47 9.58 -3.63
CA GLN A 39 10.55 8.96 -2.31
C GLN A 39 10.73 7.45 -2.49
N ASP A 40 11.97 6.97 -2.37
CA ASP A 40 12.35 5.59 -2.72
C ASP A 40 11.58 4.53 -1.93
N LEU A 41 11.40 4.72 -0.61
CA LEU A 41 10.68 3.74 0.24
C LEU A 41 9.19 3.65 -0.10
N PRO A 42 8.43 4.77 -0.16
CA PRO A 42 7.04 4.75 -0.61
C PRO A 42 6.89 4.17 -2.02
N LEU A 43 7.75 4.54 -2.96
CA LEU A 43 7.71 4.02 -4.32
C LEU A 43 7.93 2.51 -4.37
N ALA A 44 8.91 1.99 -3.65
CA ALA A 44 9.19 0.56 -3.59
C ALA A 44 8.00 -0.21 -2.98
N ALA A 45 7.41 0.31 -1.90
CA ALA A 45 6.22 -0.28 -1.26
C ALA A 45 5.03 -0.35 -2.23
N VAL A 46 4.79 0.73 -2.97
CA VAL A 46 3.68 0.79 -3.94
C VAL A 46 3.92 -0.11 -5.15
N LEU A 47 5.15 -0.16 -5.68
CA LEU A 47 5.49 -1.02 -6.82
C LEU A 47 5.32 -2.51 -6.50
N THR A 48 5.61 -2.92 -5.26
CA THR A 48 5.41 -4.32 -4.81
C THR A 48 3.99 -4.65 -4.36
N SER A 49 3.13 -3.64 -4.22
CA SER A 49 1.71 -3.77 -3.85
C SER A 49 0.84 -4.12 -5.07
N PRO A 50 -0.49 -4.32 -4.89
CA PRO A 50 -1.42 -4.50 -6.01
C PRO A 50 -1.41 -3.38 -7.06
N PHE A 51 -0.93 -2.19 -6.74
CA PHE A 51 -0.82 -1.09 -7.70
C PHE A 51 0.25 -1.35 -8.77
N GLY A 52 1.45 -1.75 -8.38
CA GLY A 52 2.55 -2.05 -9.30
C GLY A 52 2.63 -3.52 -9.69
N ASN A 53 2.30 -4.40 -8.75
CA ASN A 53 2.36 -5.86 -8.89
C ASN A 53 3.74 -6.36 -9.36
N LEU A 54 4.82 -5.71 -8.88
CA LEU A 54 6.19 -6.12 -9.15
C LEU A 54 6.65 -7.14 -8.12
N THR A 55 7.35 -8.15 -8.59
CA THR A 55 8.04 -9.12 -7.74
C THR A 55 9.38 -8.55 -7.24
N PRO A 56 9.93 -9.08 -6.13
CA PRO A 56 11.27 -8.71 -5.67
C PRO A 56 12.37 -8.94 -6.74
N ALA A 57 12.21 -9.94 -7.60
CA ALA A 57 13.14 -10.23 -8.69
C ALA A 57 13.10 -9.11 -9.76
N GLU A 58 11.90 -8.65 -10.15
CA GLU A 58 11.72 -7.54 -11.09
C GLU A 58 12.27 -6.22 -10.52
N MET A 59 12.10 -5.99 -9.22
CA MET A 59 12.70 -4.83 -8.55
C MET A 59 14.23 -4.88 -8.57
N ALA A 60 14.82 -6.05 -8.32
CA ALA A 60 16.26 -6.26 -8.39
C ALA A 60 16.79 -6.11 -9.82
N GLU A 61 16.04 -6.54 -10.83
CA GLU A 61 16.37 -6.38 -12.24
C GLU A 61 16.49 -4.90 -12.62
N ILE A 62 15.50 -4.07 -12.28
CA ILE A 62 15.53 -2.62 -12.50
C ILE A 62 16.75 -2.01 -11.81
N ARG A 63 17.02 -2.41 -10.56
CA ARG A 63 18.16 -1.87 -9.80
C ARG A 63 19.50 -2.27 -10.38
N THR A 64 19.61 -3.49 -10.91
CA THR A 64 20.83 -3.99 -11.56
C THR A 64 21.06 -3.30 -12.90
N ALA A 65 20.01 -2.97 -13.66
CA ALA A 65 20.11 -2.23 -14.92
C ALA A 65 20.63 -0.79 -14.69
N TYR A 66 20.22 -0.15 -13.59
CA TYR A 66 20.57 1.25 -13.29
C TYR A 66 21.10 1.41 -11.85
N PRO A 67 22.28 0.89 -11.53
CA PRO A 67 22.78 0.85 -10.15
C PRO A 67 23.09 2.23 -9.56
N ASN A 68 23.39 3.22 -10.39
CA ASN A 68 23.83 4.56 -9.99
C ASN A 68 22.74 5.63 -10.03
N LEU A 69 21.55 5.32 -10.56
CA LEU A 69 20.44 6.26 -10.58
C LEU A 69 19.65 6.23 -9.28
N PRO A 70 19.06 7.36 -8.81
CA PRO A 70 17.99 7.35 -7.84
C PRO A 70 16.89 6.38 -8.27
N PHE A 71 16.21 5.75 -7.32
CA PHE A 71 15.33 4.63 -7.64
C PHE A 71 14.18 5.02 -8.58
N TYR A 72 13.57 6.18 -8.37
CA TYR A 72 12.52 6.68 -9.28
C TYR A 72 13.02 6.84 -10.72
N GLU A 73 14.21 7.43 -10.90
CA GLU A 73 14.81 7.61 -12.20
C GLU A 73 15.19 6.26 -12.86
N ALA A 74 15.63 5.28 -12.05
CA ALA A 74 15.91 3.93 -12.53
C ALA A 74 14.65 3.23 -13.06
N VAL A 75 13.55 3.27 -12.28
CA VAL A 75 12.25 2.70 -12.68
C VAL A 75 11.72 3.37 -13.95
N ARG A 76 11.85 4.69 -14.03
CA ARG A 76 11.39 5.47 -15.18
C ARG A 76 12.22 5.17 -16.43
N ALA A 77 13.55 5.16 -16.32
CA ALA A 77 14.44 4.83 -17.45
C ALA A 77 14.15 3.42 -17.98
N TYR A 78 13.94 2.45 -17.09
CA TYR A 78 13.57 1.09 -17.48
C TYR A 78 12.24 1.05 -18.25
N ALA A 79 11.25 1.82 -17.81
CA ALA A 79 9.96 1.91 -18.48
C ALA A 79 10.05 2.60 -19.87
N GLU A 80 10.87 3.63 -20.00
CA GLU A 80 11.07 4.37 -21.26
C GLU A 80 11.82 3.52 -22.30
N GLU A 81 12.86 2.78 -21.93
CA GLU A 81 13.61 1.91 -22.84
C GLU A 81 12.79 0.73 -23.37
N GLY A 82 11.90 0.15 -22.55
CA GLY A 82 11.02 -0.94 -22.99
C GLY A 82 10.02 -0.53 -24.06
N GLY A 83 9.61 0.75 -24.07
CA GLY A 83 8.67 1.31 -25.06
C GLY A 83 9.29 1.53 -26.44
N ASP A 84 10.60 1.75 -26.53
CA ASP A 84 11.31 2.05 -27.79
C ASP A 84 11.74 0.78 -28.54
N SER A 85 11.63 -0.40 -27.94
CA SER A 85 11.98 -1.70 -28.56
C SER A 85 11.05 -2.12 -29.72
N GLY A 86 10.08 -1.29 -30.07
CA GLY A 86 9.23 -1.45 -31.27
C GLY A 86 9.84 -0.83 -32.56
N ASN A 87 10.95 -0.09 -32.44
CA ASN A 87 11.63 0.50 -33.58
C ASN A 87 13.11 0.07 -33.52
N GLU A 88 13.53 -0.72 -34.49
CA GLU A 88 14.90 -1.23 -34.63
C GLU A 88 15.91 -0.09 -34.66
N GLY A 89 16.73 0.04 -33.65
CA GLY A 89 17.92 0.87 -33.74
C GLY A 89 18.40 1.54 -32.49
N MET A 90 19.52 1.07 -31.99
CA MET A 90 20.43 1.66 -31.01
C MET A 90 20.26 1.25 -29.53
N ALA A 91 20.58 -0.01 -29.25
CA ALA A 91 21.09 -0.41 -27.94
C ALA A 91 22.55 0.03 -27.79
N ALA A 92 22.79 1.22 -27.28
CA ALA A 92 24.12 1.67 -26.88
C ALA A 92 24.18 1.66 -25.34
N GLY A 93 24.70 0.56 -24.77
CA GLY A 93 25.04 0.53 -23.34
C GLY A 93 24.95 -0.79 -22.60
N ARG A 94 24.39 -1.86 -23.16
CA ARG A 94 24.44 -3.18 -22.53
C ARG A 94 25.64 -3.99 -22.99
N ALA A 95 26.76 -3.85 -22.30
CA ALA A 95 27.83 -4.85 -22.33
C ALA A 95 27.48 -5.97 -21.34
N PHE A 96 26.66 -6.93 -21.76
CA PHE A 96 26.54 -8.21 -21.10
C PHE A 96 26.95 -9.33 -22.05
N THR A 97 28.11 -9.91 -21.80
CA THR A 97 28.63 -11.10 -22.46
C THR A 97 27.99 -12.35 -21.86
N GLY A 98 27.13 -13.03 -22.60
CA GLY A 98 26.54 -14.30 -22.20
C GLY A 98 25.51 -14.82 -23.18
N GLU A 99 25.97 -15.54 -24.21
CA GLU A 99 25.13 -16.28 -25.16
C GLU A 99 24.59 -17.56 -24.47
N SER A 100 23.38 -17.51 -23.97
CA SER A 100 22.43 -18.66 -23.91
C SER A 100 21.22 -18.28 -23.04
N GLY A 101 20.08 -17.94 -23.65
CA GLY A 101 18.83 -17.68 -22.94
C GLY A 101 17.90 -16.63 -23.56
N ARG A 102 18.11 -16.25 -24.79
CA ARG A 102 17.43 -15.08 -25.40
C ARG A 102 15.91 -15.18 -25.62
N GLU A 103 15.31 -16.35 -25.64
CA GLU A 103 13.86 -16.47 -25.91
C GLU A 103 12.97 -16.38 -24.64
N SER A 104 13.47 -16.74 -23.46
CA SER A 104 12.74 -16.61 -22.21
C SER A 104 12.86 -15.23 -21.56
N ASP A 105 13.92 -14.49 -21.88
CA ASP A 105 14.22 -13.16 -21.33
C ASP A 105 13.35 -12.07 -21.95
N SER A 106 13.15 -12.11 -23.28
CA SER A 106 12.32 -11.14 -23.99
C SER A 106 10.85 -11.11 -23.55
N GLY A 107 10.35 -12.25 -23.09
CA GLY A 107 8.96 -12.36 -22.58
C GLY A 107 8.79 -11.75 -21.18
N ARG A 108 9.78 -11.89 -20.30
CA ARG A 108 9.81 -11.31 -18.95
C ARG A 108 9.99 -9.80 -19.00
N ASP A 109 10.95 -9.30 -19.77
CA ASP A 109 11.16 -7.88 -20.00
C ASP A 109 9.89 -7.19 -20.47
N ARG A 110 9.17 -7.80 -21.43
CA ARG A 110 7.91 -7.25 -21.94
C ARG A 110 6.79 -7.25 -20.89
N ALA A 111 6.73 -8.26 -20.00
CA ALA A 111 5.73 -8.32 -18.93
C ALA A 111 5.99 -7.25 -17.87
N LEU A 112 7.24 -7.07 -17.46
CA LEU A 112 7.66 -6.03 -16.51
C LEU A 112 7.39 -4.64 -17.09
N TRP A 113 7.77 -4.41 -18.35
CA TRP A 113 7.50 -3.14 -19.02
C TRP A 113 6.01 -2.78 -19.01
N ARG A 114 5.10 -3.71 -19.34
CA ARG A 114 3.65 -3.47 -19.31
C ARG A 114 3.12 -3.12 -17.91
N LYS A 115 3.73 -3.69 -16.85
CA LYS A 115 3.38 -3.34 -15.48
C LYS A 115 3.77 -1.90 -15.17
N LEU A 116 4.98 -1.51 -15.56
CA LEU A 116 5.50 -0.16 -15.34
C LEU A 116 4.74 0.89 -16.16
N GLU A 117 4.45 0.62 -17.43
CA GLU A 117 3.64 1.48 -18.27
C GLU A 117 2.28 1.75 -17.63
N ARG A 118 1.55 0.70 -17.27
CA ARG A 118 0.26 0.83 -16.59
C ARG A 118 0.37 1.63 -15.29
N PHE A 119 1.39 1.36 -14.51
CA PHE A 119 1.63 2.06 -13.24
C PHE A 119 1.87 3.56 -13.46
N PHE A 120 2.71 3.94 -14.41
CA PHE A 120 2.99 5.34 -14.70
C PHE A 120 1.79 6.05 -15.32
N ASP A 121 1.02 5.41 -16.18
CA ASP A 121 -0.22 5.96 -16.73
C ASP A 121 -1.24 6.24 -15.63
N GLN A 122 -1.46 5.29 -14.72
CA GLN A 122 -2.33 5.49 -13.57
C GLN A 122 -1.84 6.61 -12.66
N MET A 123 -0.54 6.62 -12.36
CA MET A 123 0.06 7.67 -11.53
C MET A 123 -0.08 9.05 -12.18
N ALA A 124 0.14 9.17 -13.48
CA ALA A 124 -0.02 10.43 -14.23
C ALA A 124 -1.48 10.90 -14.22
N HIS A 125 -2.43 9.96 -14.42
CA HIS A 125 -3.86 10.24 -14.37
C HIS A 125 -4.28 10.85 -13.02
N PHE A 126 -3.95 10.19 -11.90
CA PHE A 126 -4.32 10.68 -10.58
C PHE A 126 -3.56 11.95 -10.20
N ARG A 127 -2.28 12.05 -10.57
CA ARG A 127 -1.48 13.25 -10.31
C ARG A 127 -2.06 14.50 -10.99
N ALA A 128 -2.60 14.37 -12.18
CA ALA A 128 -3.28 15.47 -12.87
C ALA A 128 -4.53 15.97 -12.12
N LYS A 129 -5.16 15.11 -11.33
CA LYS A 129 -6.35 15.43 -10.54
C LYS A 129 -6.05 16.06 -9.17
N VAL A 130 -4.86 15.80 -8.60
CA VAL A 130 -4.47 16.29 -7.26
C VAL A 130 -4.79 17.75 -7.00
N PRO A 131 -4.54 18.71 -7.92
CA PRO A 131 -4.82 20.13 -7.65
C PRO A 131 -6.30 20.50 -7.55
N TYR A 132 -7.20 19.65 -8.07
CA TYR A 132 -8.60 20.02 -8.28
C TYR A 132 -9.58 19.10 -7.53
N THR A 133 -9.11 17.97 -7.01
CA THR A 133 -9.96 16.94 -6.41
C THR A 133 -9.70 16.87 -4.90
N PRO A 134 -10.75 16.88 -4.06
CA PRO A 134 -10.63 16.61 -2.64
C PRO A 134 -9.96 15.25 -2.37
N VAL A 135 -9.19 15.16 -1.27
CA VAL A 135 -8.39 13.95 -0.99
C VAL A 135 -9.26 12.70 -0.82
N HIS A 136 -10.42 12.83 -0.19
CA HIS A 136 -11.34 11.70 0.00
C HIS A 136 -11.95 11.22 -1.32
N GLU A 137 -12.27 12.13 -2.25
CA GLU A 137 -12.75 11.77 -3.59
C GLU A 137 -11.63 11.12 -4.42
N LEU A 138 -10.41 11.68 -4.34
CA LEU A 138 -9.23 11.11 -4.98
C LEU A 138 -8.93 9.69 -4.47
N LEU A 139 -8.99 9.47 -3.15
CA LEU A 139 -8.83 8.15 -2.54
C LEU A 139 -9.89 7.17 -3.03
N THR A 140 -11.16 7.57 -3.03
CA THR A 140 -12.26 6.73 -3.52
C THR A 140 -12.03 6.33 -4.97
N GLU A 141 -11.68 7.28 -5.81
CA GLU A 141 -11.41 7.01 -7.23
C GLU A 141 -10.20 6.08 -7.41
N ILE A 142 -9.12 6.27 -6.65
CA ILE A 142 -7.96 5.37 -6.65
C ILE A 142 -8.40 3.95 -6.29
N ILE A 143 -9.11 3.77 -5.18
CA ILE A 143 -9.54 2.46 -4.68
C ILE A 143 -10.41 1.73 -5.69
N GLU A 144 -11.38 2.43 -6.30
CA GLU A 144 -12.32 1.86 -7.27
C GLU A 144 -11.66 1.54 -8.60
N THR A 145 -10.94 2.51 -9.19
CA THR A 145 -10.35 2.39 -10.53
C THR A 145 -9.25 1.34 -10.58
N THR A 146 -8.45 1.23 -9.52
CA THR A 146 -7.35 0.26 -9.46
C THR A 146 -7.80 -1.13 -8.98
N GLY A 147 -8.99 -1.25 -8.42
CA GLY A 147 -9.48 -2.48 -7.80
C GLY A 147 -8.75 -2.82 -6.48
N PHE A 148 -8.07 -1.84 -5.87
CA PHE A 148 -7.35 -2.05 -4.62
C PHE A 148 -8.26 -2.55 -3.50
N GLY A 149 -9.46 -1.99 -3.37
CA GLY A 149 -10.45 -2.42 -2.38
C GLY A 149 -10.80 -3.91 -2.50
N LEU A 150 -11.01 -4.40 -3.73
CA LEU A 150 -11.26 -5.83 -3.98
C LEU A 150 -10.03 -6.69 -3.64
N SER A 151 -8.83 -6.21 -3.97
CA SER A 151 -7.59 -6.92 -3.69
C SER A 151 -7.39 -7.13 -2.19
N VAL A 152 -7.62 -6.11 -1.36
CA VAL A 152 -7.45 -6.22 0.10
C VAL A 152 -8.59 -7.00 0.74
N ALA A 153 -9.81 -6.91 0.22
CA ALA A 153 -10.95 -7.71 0.70
C ALA A 153 -10.76 -9.22 0.45
N ALA A 154 -9.98 -9.60 -0.57
CA ALA A 154 -9.64 -10.99 -0.87
C ALA A 154 -8.50 -11.55 0.00
N MET A 155 -7.80 -10.71 0.76
CA MET A 155 -6.72 -11.12 1.68
C MET A 155 -7.29 -11.70 2.99
N PRO A 156 -6.47 -12.43 3.78
CA PRO A 156 -6.85 -12.81 5.14
C PRO A 156 -7.32 -11.60 5.96
N ALA A 157 -8.38 -11.76 6.74
CA ALA A 157 -9.09 -10.68 7.46
C ALA A 157 -9.65 -9.57 6.53
N GLY A 158 -10.09 -9.94 5.32
CA GLY A 158 -10.51 -8.99 4.28
C GLY A 158 -11.59 -8.01 4.71
N ALA A 159 -12.58 -8.42 5.51
CA ALA A 159 -13.59 -7.52 6.05
C ALA A 159 -13.00 -6.41 6.93
N GLN A 160 -12.03 -6.76 7.79
CA GLN A 160 -11.31 -5.79 8.61
C GLN A 160 -10.50 -4.82 7.76
N ARG A 161 -9.79 -5.36 6.74
CA ARG A 161 -9.01 -4.54 5.80
C ARG A 161 -9.88 -3.57 5.01
N ALA A 162 -11.03 -4.02 4.52
CA ALA A 162 -12.00 -3.15 3.82
C ALA A 162 -12.47 -2.02 4.74
N ALA A 163 -12.85 -2.33 5.99
CA ALA A 163 -13.25 -1.33 6.96
C ALA A 163 -12.12 -0.33 7.30
N ASN A 164 -10.86 -0.78 7.35
CA ASN A 164 -9.71 0.12 7.52
C ASN A 164 -9.54 1.06 6.32
N VAL A 165 -9.78 0.60 5.10
CA VAL A 165 -9.77 1.43 3.89
C VAL A 165 -10.88 2.48 3.94
N ASP A 166 -12.11 2.10 4.28
CA ASP A 166 -13.26 3.01 4.40
C ASP A 166 -13.00 4.07 5.47
N MET A 167 -12.43 3.67 6.62
CA MET A 167 -12.06 4.60 7.68
C MET A 167 -10.99 5.62 7.21
N LEU A 168 -10.08 5.24 6.30
CA LEU A 168 -9.11 6.20 5.72
C LEU A 168 -9.82 7.26 4.88
N VAL A 169 -10.82 6.88 4.08
CA VAL A 169 -11.64 7.81 3.30
C VAL A 169 -12.41 8.76 4.21
N GLU A 170 -13.01 8.25 5.30
CA GLU A 170 -13.69 9.09 6.29
C GLU A 170 -12.74 10.08 6.96
N LYS A 171 -11.54 9.66 7.35
CA LYS A 171 -10.52 10.55 7.91
C LYS A 171 -10.08 11.62 6.92
N ALA A 172 -9.96 11.29 5.64
CA ALA A 172 -9.66 12.25 4.59
C ALA A 172 -10.79 13.26 4.42
N SER A 173 -12.05 12.82 4.46
CA SER A 173 -13.23 13.69 4.42
C SER A 173 -13.29 14.63 5.64
N ALA A 174 -13.06 14.09 6.84
CA ALA A 174 -13.02 14.89 8.06
C ALA A 174 -11.89 15.94 8.04
N PHE A 175 -10.70 15.57 7.51
CA PHE A 175 -9.58 16.49 7.34
C PHE A 175 -9.95 17.69 6.46
N GLU A 176 -10.72 17.50 5.41
CA GLU A 176 -11.11 18.58 4.50
C GLU A 176 -12.14 19.55 5.08
N GLY A 177 -12.80 19.16 6.17
CA GLY A 177 -13.59 20.09 7.00
C GLY A 177 -12.74 21.11 7.77
N THR A 178 -11.41 20.93 7.81
CA THR A 178 -10.48 21.86 8.48
C THR A 178 -10.06 23.01 7.56
N SER A 179 -9.30 23.96 8.10
CA SER A 179 -8.71 25.07 7.31
C SER A 179 -7.58 24.62 6.37
N TYR A 180 -7.06 23.44 6.57
CA TYR A 180 -5.99 22.88 5.75
C TYR A 180 -6.58 21.93 4.71
N LYS A 181 -6.25 22.13 3.44
CA LYS A 181 -6.77 21.34 2.31
C LYS A 181 -5.66 20.82 1.43
N GLY A 182 -6.00 19.82 0.63
CA GLY A 182 -5.15 19.27 -0.42
C GLY A 182 -4.19 18.18 0.05
N LEU A 183 -3.69 17.42 -0.92
CA LEU A 183 -2.94 16.18 -0.72
C LEU A 183 -1.68 16.39 0.13
N PHE A 184 -0.87 17.39 -0.16
CA PHE A 184 0.35 17.69 0.60
C PHE A 184 0.08 17.87 2.10
N ASN A 185 -0.93 18.68 2.44
CA ASN A 185 -1.29 18.95 3.83
C ASN A 185 -1.86 17.69 4.51
N PHE A 186 -2.63 16.87 3.80
CA PHE A 186 -3.15 15.60 4.31
C PHE A 186 -2.01 14.61 4.63
N VAL A 187 -1.09 14.39 3.70
CA VAL A 187 0.08 13.51 3.90
C VAL A 187 0.91 13.98 5.11
N ARG A 188 1.13 15.29 5.24
CA ARG A 188 1.83 15.88 6.38
C ARG A 188 1.07 15.70 7.69
N TYR A 189 -0.24 15.89 7.69
CA TYR A 189 -1.11 15.68 8.85
C TYR A 189 -1.03 14.23 9.35
N ILE A 190 -1.19 13.25 8.46
CA ILE A 190 -1.04 11.83 8.81
C ILE A 190 0.36 11.54 9.36
N GLY A 191 1.41 12.09 8.75
CA GLY A 191 2.77 11.95 9.23
C GLY A 191 2.99 12.48 10.65
N GLN A 192 2.28 13.55 11.02
CA GLN A 192 2.29 14.08 12.39
C GLN A 192 1.54 13.15 13.36
N LEU A 193 0.36 12.65 12.98
CA LEU A 193 -0.40 11.70 13.80
C LEU A 193 0.43 10.46 14.12
N ARG A 194 1.09 9.87 13.13
CA ARG A 194 2.00 8.73 13.31
C ARG A 194 3.16 9.06 14.26
N LYS A 195 3.76 10.23 14.13
CA LYS A 195 4.90 10.65 14.95
C LYS A 195 4.54 10.84 16.43
N TYR A 196 3.32 11.28 16.71
CA TYR A 196 2.83 11.52 18.07
C TYR A 196 2.12 10.34 18.68
N ASP A 197 2.21 9.16 18.02
CA ASP A 197 1.60 7.90 18.48
C ASP A 197 0.10 8.07 18.82
N VAL A 198 -0.60 8.88 18.02
CA VAL A 198 -2.04 9.00 18.10
C VAL A 198 -2.61 7.73 17.48
N ASP A 199 -2.69 6.67 18.26
CA ASP A 199 -3.22 5.38 17.85
C ASP A 199 -4.75 5.50 17.72
N TYR A 200 -5.19 5.67 16.50
CA TYR A 200 -6.59 5.37 16.15
C TYR A 200 -6.65 3.85 16.00
N GLY A 201 -7.13 3.10 16.94
CA GLY A 201 -7.33 1.66 16.74
C GLY A 201 -7.89 1.31 15.36
N GLU A 202 -7.69 0.08 14.92
CA GLU A 202 -8.27 -0.40 13.65
C GLU A 202 -9.78 -0.16 13.61
N ALA A 203 -10.37 -0.03 12.41
CA ALA A 203 -11.81 0.12 12.25
C ALA A 203 -12.56 -1.02 12.94
N GLY A 204 -13.49 -0.68 13.82
CA GLY A 204 -14.27 -1.67 14.58
C GLY A 204 -15.26 -2.39 13.64
N VAL A 205 -14.87 -3.52 13.06
CA VAL A 205 -15.78 -4.39 12.28
C VAL A 205 -16.69 -5.19 13.20
N MET A 206 -16.28 -5.39 14.47
CA MET A 206 -17.09 -6.08 15.46
C MET A 206 -17.53 -5.10 16.54
N ASP A 207 -18.85 -5.03 16.76
CA ASP A 207 -19.46 -4.25 17.83
C ASP A 207 -18.92 -4.76 19.19
N GLU A 208 -18.74 -3.85 20.13
CA GLU A 208 -18.37 -4.20 21.52
C GLU A 208 -19.33 -5.21 22.16
N GLN A 209 -20.53 -5.36 21.63
CA GLN A 209 -21.56 -6.30 22.08
C GLN A 209 -21.56 -7.63 21.32
N SER A 210 -20.69 -7.83 20.32
CA SER A 210 -20.65 -9.10 19.58
C SER A 210 -20.12 -10.24 20.46
N ASP A 211 -20.73 -11.42 20.34
CA ASP A 211 -20.34 -12.64 21.04
C ASP A 211 -19.02 -13.20 20.45
N THR A 212 -17.92 -12.65 20.91
CA THR A 212 -16.57 -12.93 20.37
C THR A 212 -15.55 -13.09 21.49
N VAL A 213 -14.57 -13.95 21.26
CA VAL A 213 -13.40 -14.07 22.14
C VAL A 213 -12.46 -12.88 21.90
N ARG A 214 -12.26 -12.07 22.93
CA ARG A 214 -11.36 -10.89 22.88
C ARG A 214 -9.97 -11.27 23.38
N ILE A 215 -8.97 -11.13 22.51
CA ILE A 215 -7.56 -11.35 22.86
C ILE A 215 -6.90 -9.97 23.05
N MET A 216 -6.47 -9.68 24.28
CA MET A 216 -5.87 -8.37 24.59
C MET A 216 -4.81 -8.47 25.68
N SER A 217 -3.98 -7.44 25.83
CA SER A 217 -3.04 -7.35 26.94
C SER A 217 -3.76 -6.94 28.23
N ILE A 218 -3.17 -7.29 29.40
CA ILE A 218 -3.67 -6.88 30.72
C ILE A 218 -3.83 -5.36 30.82
N HIS A 219 -2.94 -4.59 30.20
CA HIS A 219 -3.03 -3.12 30.21
C HIS A 219 -4.26 -2.61 29.44
N LYS A 220 -4.63 -3.26 28.34
CA LYS A 220 -5.82 -2.89 27.56
C LYS A 220 -7.12 -3.36 28.18
N SER A 221 -7.09 -4.35 29.10
CA SER A 221 -8.28 -4.81 29.85
C SER A 221 -8.60 -3.96 31.07
N LYS A 222 -7.75 -2.99 31.44
CA LYS A 222 -7.97 -2.13 32.60
C LYS A 222 -9.27 -1.33 32.47
N GLY A 223 -10.19 -1.55 33.42
CA GLY A 223 -11.50 -0.89 33.43
C GLY A 223 -12.59 -1.60 32.65
N LEU A 224 -12.29 -2.76 32.03
CA LEU A 224 -13.27 -3.59 31.33
C LEU A 224 -13.66 -4.79 32.23
N GLU A 225 -14.92 -5.23 32.13
CA GLU A 225 -15.45 -6.39 32.81
C GLU A 225 -15.82 -7.48 31.80
N PHE A 226 -15.43 -8.73 32.09
CA PHE A 226 -15.71 -9.86 31.22
C PHE A 226 -16.29 -11.01 32.02
N PRO A 227 -17.31 -11.72 31.50
CA PRO A 227 -17.92 -12.87 32.17
C PRO A 227 -16.93 -14.01 32.41
N ILE A 228 -16.01 -14.24 31.47
CA ILE A 228 -15.00 -15.31 31.53
C ILE A 228 -13.68 -14.74 31.08
N VAL A 229 -12.60 -14.97 31.80
CA VAL A 229 -11.25 -14.50 31.50
C VAL A 229 -10.26 -15.65 31.55
N PHE A 230 -9.49 -15.81 30.49
CA PHE A 230 -8.36 -16.72 30.43
C PHE A 230 -7.05 -15.90 30.46
N ALA A 231 -6.29 -16.05 31.55
CA ALA A 231 -4.98 -15.41 31.65
C ALA A 231 -3.89 -16.39 31.15
N ALA A 232 -3.20 -16.06 30.10
CA ALA A 232 -2.14 -16.87 29.50
C ALA A 232 -0.77 -16.17 29.67
N GLY A 233 0.31 -16.97 29.79
CA GLY A 233 1.68 -16.43 29.84
C GLY A 233 2.07 -15.79 31.16
N MET A 234 1.49 -16.23 32.29
CA MET A 234 1.84 -15.77 33.65
C MET A 234 2.93 -16.65 34.29
N GLY A 235 3.92 -17.09 33.54
CA GLY A 235 5.06 -17.88 34.01
C GLY A 235 6.36 -17.13 33.90
#